data_b2a0cb98c5d2f0117c17794589b4a33c
#
_entry.id   b2a0cb98c5d2f0117c17794589b4a33c
#
_cell.length_a   1.000
_cell.length_b   1.000
_cell.length_c   1.000
_cell.angle_alpha   90.00
_cell.angle_beta   90.00
_cell.angle_gamma   90.00
#
_symmetry.space_group_name_H-M   'P 1'
#
loop_
_entity.id
_entity.type
_entity.pdbx_description
1 polymer ?
#
loop_
_entity_poly.entity_id
_entity_poly.type
_entity_poly.pdbx_seq_one_letter_code
_entity_poly.pdbx_strand_id
1 'polypeptide(L)'
;MRIWIDTDIGSDVDDALALAYVLRHPDFELVGVSTVFGDVTLRSEIARALLQVAGAPDVPVISGLGAPLAPGRQGLMFGHEGQGIIEAPAPRRRTDPEDDREARVATLADALAAARPEVVLAIGPLSNLGALVDSGHALPPLAIMGGKLTDVVLPGMIEGISEWNWFCDPLAVQHVIGAAHGVLPRVIPAEVTFRTALEEGDVERLAGGDALAKQLAVLCRRWLEFLRGHSGHPTPRVALHDPLTAAVLVEETLCSFSERRIRIDDRAVTESEPGTANVRAATDVDAKALRDHLMKTWL
;
A
#
# COMPACT_ATOMS: atom_id res chain seq x y z
N MET A 1 -11.24 15.19 2.61
CA MET A 1 -11.48 13.90 1.88
C MET A 1 -11.47 12.77 2.89
N ARG A 2 -12.56 12.00 2.97
CA ARG A 2 -12.65 10.80 3.84
C ARG A 2 -11.93 9.64 3.16
N ILE A 3 -10.88 9.13 3.77
CA ILE A 3 -9.99 8.11 3.19
C ILE A 3 -9.96 6.85 4.05
N TRP A 4 -10.05 5.69 3.39
CA TRP A 4 -9.76 4.38 3.97
C TRP A 4 -8.44 3.88 3.41
N ILE A 5 -7.61 3.25 4.23
CA ILE A 5 -6.34 2.65 3.78
C ILE A 5 -6.46 1.13 3.83
N ASP A 6 -6.15 0.45 2.72
CA ASP A 6 -5.98 -1.01 2.64
C ASP A 6 -4.49 -1.31 2.43
N THR A 7 -3.83 -1.97 3.39
CA THR A 7 -2.37 -1.96 3.55
C THR A 7 -1.83 -3.32 3.97
N ASP A 8 -0.63 -3.66 3.52
CA ASP A 8 0.16 -4.77 4.08
C ASP A 8 1.34 -4.28 4.95
N ILE A 9 1.09 -3.24 5.72
CA ILE A 9 2.04 -2.55 6.59
C ILE A 9 2.93 -3.50 7.39
N GLY A 10 4.22 -3.19 7.41
CA GLY A 10 5.22 -3.84 8.24
C GLY A 10 6.31 -4.58 7.48
N SER A 11 6.11 -4.94 6.21
CA SER A 11 7.13 -5.59 5.38
C SER A 11 8.11 -4.57 4.82
N ASP A 12 7.64 -3.60 4.01
CA ASP A 12 8.36 -2.36 3.70
C ASP A 12 7.96 -1.27 4.68
N VAL A 13 8.62 -0.12 4.64
CA VAL A 13 8.34 1.01 5.53
C VAL A 13 7.39 2.02 4.91
N ASP A 14 7.15 1.95 3.62
CA ASP A 14 6.40 2.96 2.87
C ASP A 14 4.90 3.00 3.22
N ASP A 15 4.28 1.87 3.56
CA ASP A 15 2.94 1.84 4.18
C ASP A 15 2.87 2.73 5.43
N ALA A 16 3.86 2.62 6.32
CA ALA A 16 3.89 3.42 7.55
C ALA A 16 4.09 4.91 7.24
N LEU A 17 4.90 5.22 6.24
CA LEU A 17 5.09 6.58 5.74
C LEU A 17 3.81 7.14 5.13
N ALA A 18 3.08 6.34 4.33
CA ALA A 18 1.80 6.72 3.74
C ALA A 18 0.71 6.96 4.81
N LEU A 19 0.60 6.05 5.79
CA LEU A 19 -0.33 6.20 6.91
C LEU A 19 -0.05 7.48 7.70
N ALA A 20 1.22 7.75 8.01
CA ALA A 20 1.63 8.97 8.71
C ALA A 20 1.36 10.24 7.89
N TYR A 21 1.53 10.18 6.57
CA TYR A 21 1.20 11.29 5.67
C TYR A 21 -0.30 11.60 5.71
N VAL A 22 -1.14 10.58 5.57
CA VAL A 22 -2.60 10.74 5.62
C VAL A 22 -3.05 11.30 6.97
N LEU A 23 -2.47 10.86 8.08
CA LEU A 23 -2.79 11.33 9.43
C LEU A 23 -2.42 12.81 9.67
N ARG A 24 -1.41 13.32 8.96
CA ARG A 24 -0.91 14.68 9.15
C ARG A 24 -1.42 15.70 8.14
N HIS A 25 -1.81 15.21 6.96
CA HIS A 25 -2.25 16.14 5.92
C HIS A 25 -3.67 16.64 6.20
N PRO A 26 -3.89 17.98 6.25
CA PRO A 26 -5.15 18.57 6.71
C PRO A 26 -6.34 18.25 5.81
N ASP A 27 -6.11 17.88 4.55
CA ASP A 27 -7.19 17.58 3.60
C ASP A 27 -7.71 16.15 3.73
N PHE A 28 -7.10 15.31 4.57
CA PHE A 28 -7.56 13.95 4.84
C PHE A 28 -8.28 13.82 6.20
N GLU A 29 -9.29 12.99 6.20
CA GLU A 29 -9.92 12.39 7.37
C GLU A 29 -9.78 10.88 7.24
N LEU A 30 -8.84 10.27 7.98
CA LEU A 30 -8.68 8.82 8.00
C LEU A 30 -9.87 8.19 8.72
N VAL A 31 -10.70 7.44 7.99
CA VAL A 31 -11.94 6.86 8.51
C VAL A 31 -11.82 5.36 8.82
N GLY A 32 -10.70 4.74 8.49
CA GLY A 32 -10.40 3.36 8.84
C GLY A 32 -9.20 2.81 8.07
N VAL A 33 -8.70 1.69 8.57
CA VAL A 33 -7.60 0.92 8.00
C VAL A 33 -8.02 -0.53 7.91
N SER A 34 -7.76 -1.20 6.79
CA SER A 34 -7.80 -2.66 6.68
C SER A 34 -6.41 -3.21 6.38
N THR A 35 -6.09 -4.36 6.97
CA THR A 35 -4.83 -5.03 6.70
C THR A 35 -5.02 -6.25 5.82
N VAL A 36 -4.03 -6.56 4.99
CA VAL A 36 -4.09 -7.61 3.98
C VAL A 36 -2.78 -8.36 3.90
N PHE A 37 -2.82 -9.61 3.45
CA PHE A 37 -1.68 -10.43 3.08
C PHE A 37 -0.74 -10.84 4.22
N GLY A 38 -0.56 -12.14 4.43
CA GLY A 38 0.26 -12.72 5.48
C GLY A 38 -0.40 -12.69 6.86
N ASP A 39 0.34 -12.34 7.90
CA ASP A 39 -0.20 -12.20 9.26
C ASP A 39 -0.93 -10.86 9.43
N VAL A 40 -2.17 -10.81 8.99
CA VAL A 40 -3.02 -9.60 9.08
C VAL A 40 -3.29 -9.15 10.51
N THR A 41 -3.16 -10.04 11.49
CA THR A 41 -3.29 -9.69 12.91
C THR A 41 -2.08 -8.89 13.38
N LEU A 42 -0.87 -9.36 13.05
CA LEU A 42 0.36 -8.61 13.31
C LEU A 42 0.35 -7.25 12.59
N ARG A 43 -0.03 -7.22 11.31
CA ARG A 43 -0.16 -5.98 10.55
C ARG A 43 -1.15 -4.99 11.19
N SER A 44 -2.28 -5.49 11.71
CA SER A 44 -3.23 -4.67 12.45
C SER A 44 -2.66 -4.12 13.76
N GLU A 45 -1.81 -4.88 14.45
CA GLU A 45 -1.10 -4.41 15.65
C GLU A 45 -0.09 -3.31 15.29
N ILE A 46 0.66 -3.47 14.20
CA ILE A 46 1.58 -2.44 13.69
C ILE A 46 0.81 -1.14 13.35
N ALA A 47 -0.29 -1.26 12.61
CA ALA A 47 -1.13 -0.11 12.27
C ALA A 47 -1.65 0.61 13.54
N ARG A 48 -2.19 -0.14 14.51
CA ARG A 48 -2.66 0.42 15.79
C ARG A 48 -1.54 1.09 16.58
N ALA A 49 -0.36 0.49 16.62
CA ALA A 49 0.79 1.08 17.30
C ALA A 49 1.19 2.42 16.67
N LEU A 50 1.19 2.52 15.33
CA LEU A 50 1.49 3.76 14.64
C LEU A 50 0.39 4.82 14.86
N LEU A 51 -0.90 4.42 14.82
CA LEU A 51 -2.03 5.28 15.14
C LEU A 51 -1.93 5.82 16.58
N GLN A 52 -1.52 4.98 17.54
CA GLN A 52 -1.30 5.41 18.94
C GLN A 52 -0.19 6.47 19.03
N VAL A 53 0.93 6.26 18.34
CA VAL A 53 2.04 7.24 18.29
C VAL A 53 1.59 8.56 17.67
N ALA A 54 0.73 8.48 16.65
CA ALA A 54 0.17 9.64 15.96
C ALA A 54 -0.95 10.37 16.73
N GLY A 55 -1.40 9.83 17.87
CA GLY A 55 -2.51 10.40 18.65
C GLY A 55 -3.90 10.15 18.05
N ALA A 56 -4.06 9.13 17.22
CA ALA A 56 -5.32 8.74 16.55
C ALA A 56 -5.75 7.29 16.90
N PRO A 57 -5.79 6.88 18.19
CA PRO A 57 -6.04 5.49 18.58
C PRO A 57 -7.47 5.00 18.26
N ASP A 58 -8.41 5.92 18.03
CA ASP A 58 -9.81 5.60 17.80
C ASP A 58 -10.13 5.24 16.35
N VAL A 59 -9.16 5.39 15.43
CA VAL A 59 -9.34 4.98 14.02
C VAL A 59 -9.55 3.47 13.95
N PRO A 60 -10.65 2.98 13.34
CA PRO A 60 -10.92 1.56 13.22
C PRO A 60 -9.84 0.84 12.41
N VAL A 61 -9.37 -0.32 12.91
CA VAL A 61 -8.44 -1.19 12.19
C VAL A 61 -9.05 -2.57 12.06
N ILE A 62 -9.28 -3.02 10.83
CA ILE A 62 -9.90 -4.30 10.48
C ILE A 62 -8.83 -5.25 9.94
N SER A 63 -8.73 -6.44 10.52
CA SER A 63 -7.91 -7.52 9.96
C SER A 63 -8.66 -8.18 8.80
N GLY A 64 -8.20 -7.95 7.58
CA GLY A 64 -8.79 -8.51 6.37
C GLY A 64 -8.22 -9.91 6.04
N LEU A 65 -7.99 -10.19 4.76
CA LEU A 65 -7.55 -11.49 4.26
C LEU A 65 -6.05 -11.65 4.32
N GLY A 66 -5.58 -12.71 5.00
CA GLY A 66 -4.17 -13.09 5.04
C GLY A 66 -3.72 -13.90 3.82
N ALA A 67 -4.65 -14.66 3.22
CA ALA A 67 -4.40 -15.47 2.05
C ALA A 67 -4.85 -14.76 0.76
N PRO A 68 -4.06 -14.84 -0.34
CA PRO A 68 -4.48 -14.40 -1.66
C PRO A 68 -5.71 -15.15 -2.18
N LEU A 69 -6.43 -14.55 -3.14
CA LEU A 69 -7.51 -15.21 -3.88
C LEU A 69 -6.95 -16.18 -4.91
N ALA A 70 -5.81 -15.88 -5.49
CA ALA A 70 -5.19 -16.68 -6.53
C ALA A 70 -4.79 -18.06 -6.01
N PRO A 71 -5.25 -19.16 -6.67
CA PRO A 71 -4.92 -20.51 -6.24
C PRO A 71 -3.42 -20.78 -6.19
N GLY A 72 -2.98 -21.51 -5.17
CA GLY A 72 -1.59 -21.89 -4.99
C GLY A 72 -0.65 -20.79 -4.49
N ARG A 73 -1.14 -19.58 -4.28
CA ARG A 73 -0.39 -18.48 -3.66
C ARG A 73 -0.64 -18.44 -2.16
N GLN A 74 0.33 -17.91 -1.43
CA GLN A 74 0.27 -17.81 0.04
C GLN A 74 0.73 -16.43 0.47
N GLY A 75 0.15 -15.92 1.55
CA GLY A 75 0.65 -14.74 2.24
C GLY A 75 2.05 -14.99 2.80
N LEU A 76 2.94 -14.02 2.64
CA LEU A 76 4.34 -14.12 3.05
C LEU A 76 4.64 -13.08 4.14
N MET A 77 5.56 -13.46 5.05
CA MET A 77 6.15 -12.59 6.04
C MET A 77 7.68 -12.79 5.99
N PHE A 78 8.43 -11.70 6.16
CA PHE A 78 9.89 -11.72 6.06
C PHE A 78 10.58 -11.91 7.42
N GLY A 79 9.81 -11.81 8.53
CA GLY A 79 10.26 -12.07 9.90
C GLY A 79 10.84 -10.85 10.62
N HIS A 80 10.78 -9.67 10.02
CA HIS A 80 11.17 -8.42 10.67
C HIS A 80 9.98 -7.49 10.97
N GLU A 81 8.78 -7.87 10.52
CA GLU A 81 7.58 -7.08 10.68
C GLU A 81 7.31 -6.76 12.16
N GLY A 82 7.00 -5.50 12.43
CA GLY A 82 6.77 -4.99 13.78
C GLY A 82 8.01 -4.60 14.56
N GLN A 83 9.22 -4.93 14.08
CA GLN A 83 10.46 -4.51 14.74
C GLN A 83 10.58 -2.98 14.78
N GLY A 84 10.86 -2.47 15.99
CA GLY A 84 11.00 -1.03 16.22
C GLY A 84 9.70 -0.30 16.51
N ILE A 85 8.54 -0.97 16.49
CA ILE A 85 7.25 -0.37 16.86
C ILE A 85 6.42 -1.25 17.78
N ILE A 86 6.60 -2.57 17.75
CA ILE A 86 5.94 -3.51 18.67
C ILE A 86 7.03 -4.16 19.54
N GLU A 87 6.79 -4.27 20.84
CA GLU A 87 7.65 -5.06 21.72
C GLU A 87 7.47 -6.54 21.41
N ALA A 88 8.56 -7.17 20.88
CA ALA A 88 8.72 -8.58 20.58
C ALA A 88 7.41 -9.29 20.16
N PRO A 89 7.07 -9.30 18.87
CA PRO A 89 5.92 -10.05 18.41
C PRO A 89 6.06 -11.51 18.86
N ALA A 90 5.07 -12.03 19.57
CA ALA A 90 5.07 -13.43 19.96
C ALA A 90 5.14 -14.31 18.72
N PRO A 91 5.89 -15.44 18.71
CA PRO A 91 5.90 -16.35 17.59
C PRO A 91 4.47 -16.83 17.34
N ARG A 92 3.86 -16.35 16.25
CA ARG A 92 2.49 -16.68 15.89
C ARG A 92 2.49 -17.81 14.87
N ARG A 93 1.51 -18.72 15.00
CA ARG A 93 1.28 -19.73 13.99
C ARG A 93 0.82 -19.06 12.70
N ARG A 94 1.49 -19.38 11.58
CA ARG A 94 0.98 -19.10 10.24
C ARG A 94 -0.42 -19.67 10.13
N THR A 95 -1.28 -18.90 9.53
CA THR A 95 -2.59 -19.23 8.95
C THR A 95 -3.76 -18.57 9.67
N ASP A 96 -4.40 -17.67 8.94
CA ASP A 96 -5.84 -17.58 9.04
C ASP A 96 -6.40 -18.78 8.28
N PRO A 97 -7.22 -19.63 8.90
CA PRO A 97 -7.90 -20.71 8.20
C PRO A 97 -8.74 -20.13 7.05
N GLU A 98 -8.78 -20.81 5.90
CA GLU A 98 -9.71 -20.49 4.80
C GLU A 98 -11.18 -20.39 5.29
N ASP A 99 -11.49 -21.07 6.39
CA ASP A 99 -12.82 -21.14 7.00
C ASP A 99 -13.38 -19.78 7.48
N ASP A 100 -12.57 -18.71 7.52
CA ASP A 100 -12.97 -17.39 8.05
C ASP A 100 -13.10 -16.30 6.97
N ARG A 101 -12.88 -16.64 5.70
CA ARG A 101 -12.85 -15.68 4.58
C ARG A 101 -14.15 -14.91 4.44
N GLU A 102 -15.28 -15.63 4.42
CA GLU A 102 -16.59 -15.01 4.23
C GLU A 102 -16.92 -14.03 5.36
N ALA A 103 -16.65 -14.42 6.61
CA ALA A 103 -16.86 -13.56 7.77
C ALA A 103 -15.97 -12.31 7.74
N ARG A 104 -14.71 -12.43 7.30
CA ARG A 104 -13.78 -11.29 7.17
C ARG A 104 -14.24 -10.34 6.07
N VAL A 105 -14.66 -10.86 4.92
CA VAL A 105 -15.21 -10.06 3.82
C VAL A 105 -16.46 -9.31 4.26
N ALA A 106 -17.39 -9.98 4.95
CA ALA A 106 -18.59 -9.35 5.50
C ALA A 106 -18.25 -8.24 6.50
N THR A 107 -17.32 -8.51 7.42
CA THR A 107 -16.86 -7.50 8.39
C THR A 107 -16.25 -6.28 7.71
N LEU A 108 -15.44 -6.48 6.67
CA LEU A 108 -14.84 -5.39 5.92
C LEU A 108 -15.88 -4.60 5.12
N ALA A 109 -16.84 -5.30 4.50
CA ALA A 109 -17.95 -4.67 3.77
C ALA A 109 -18.78 -3.78 4.70
N ASP A 110 -19.15 -4.27 5.88
CA ASP A 110 -19.89 -3.53 6.89
C ASP A 110 -19.12 -2.30 7.38
N ALA A 111 -17.82 -2.46 7.62
CA ALA A 111 -16.96 -1.36 8.07
C ALA A 111 -16.83 -0.27 7.00
N LEU A 112 -16.63 -0.62 5.73
CA LEU A 112 -16.59 0.33 4.62
C LEU A 112 -17.94 1.03 4.41
N ALA A 113 -19.05 0.28 4.51
CA ALA A 113 -20.40 0.83 4.40
C ALA A 113 -20.71 1.84 5.54
N ALA A 114 -20.25 1.55 6.76
CA ALA A 114 -20.38 2.45 7.91
C ALA A 114 -19.49 3.68 7.77
N ALA A 115 -18.22 3.49 7.40
CA ALA A 115 -17.25 4.56 7.25
C ALA A 115 -17.54 5.49 6.07
N ARG A 116 -18.13 4.99 4.99
CA ARG A 116 -18.44 5.73 3.74
C ARG A 116 -17.24 6.56 3.24
N PRO A 117 -16.09 5.94 2.94
CA PRO A 117 -14.95 6.68 2.42
C PRO A 117 -15.23 7.25 1.03
N GLU A 118 -14.67 8.41 0.75
CA GLU A 118 -14.69 9.03 -0.59
C GLU A 118 -13.66 8.36 -1.51
N VAL A 119 -12.63 7.73 -0.93
CA VAL A 119 -11.60 6.98 -1.64
C VAL A 119 -11.01 5.88 -0.75
N VAL A 120 -10.68 4.74 -1.35
CA VAL A 120 -9.82 3.73 -0.74
C VAL A 120 -8.41 3.85 -1.34
N LEU A 121 -7.44 4.08 -0.47
CA LEU A 121 -6.02 4.02 -0.78
C LEU A 121 -5.56 2.57 -0.59
N ALA A 122 -5.41 1.83 -1.69
CA ALA A 122 -4.99 0.44 -1.71
C ALA A 122 -3.48 0.36 -1.98
N ILE A 123 -2.71 0.06 -0.96
CA ILE A 123 -1.25 0.06 -0.98
C ILE A 123 -0.63 -1.30 -0.67
N GLY A 124 -1.45 -2.34 -0.48
CA GLY A 124 -1.05 -3.74 -0.41
C GLY A 124 -1.64 -4.56 -1.55
N PRO A 125 -1.45 -5.91 -1.53
CA PRO A 125 -2.12 -6.82 -2.44
C PRO A 125 -3.64 -6.66 -2.40
N LEU A 126 -4.31 -6.70 -3.56
CA LEU A 126 -5.72 -6.34 -3.68
C LEU A 126 -6.71 -7.42 -3.17
N SER A 127 -6.26 -8.40 -2.39
CA SER A 127 -7.07 -9.56 -1.97
C SER A 127 -8.37 -9.17 -1.26
N ASN A 128 -8.32 -8.16 -0.38
CA ASN A 128 -9.51 -7.64 0.29
C ASN A 128 -10.53 -7.08 -0.71
N LEU A 129 -10.07 -6.21 -1.60
CA LEU A 129 -10.92 -5.54 -2.58
C LEU A 129 -11.42 -6.50 -3.65
N GLY A 130 -10.58 -7.44 -4.09
CA GLY A 130 -10.97 -8.49 -5.02
C GLY A 130 -12.05 -9.40 -4.44
N ALA A 131 -11.95 -9.76 -3.15
CA ALA A 131 -12.97 -10.55 -2.47
C ALA A 131 -14.30 -9.79 -2.29
N LEU A 132 -14.26 -8.50 -2.03
CA LEU A 132 -15.47 -7.66 -2.00
C LEU A 132 -16.17 -7.65 -3.35
N VAL A 133 -15.42 -7.48 -4.45
CA VAL A 133 -15.98 -7.55 -5.82
C VAL A 133 -16.59 -8.92 -6.11
N ASP A 134 -15.86 -10.00 -5.79
CA ASP A 134 -16.30 -11.38 -5.97
C ASP A 134 -17.60 -11.68 -5.22
N SER A 135 -17.78 -11.04 -4.06
CA SER A 135 -19.00 -11.11 -3.25
C SER A 135 -20.09 -10.12 -3.67
N GLY A 136 -19.92 -9.41 -4.78
CA GLY A 136 -20.92 -8.49 -5.34
C GLY A 136 -20.98 -7.10 -4.70
N HIS A 137 -20.01 -6.73 -3.90
CA HIS A 137 -19.93 -5.38 -3.32
C HIS A 137 -19.35 -4.38 -4.31
N ALA A 138 -19.96 -3.21 -4.40
CA ALA A 138 -19.41 -2.08 -5.13
C ALA A 138 -18.26 -1.46 -4.31
N LEU A 139 -17.17 -1.09 -5.00
CA LEU A 139 -16.04 -0.42 -4.37
C LEU A 139 -16.19 1.10 -4.43
N PRO A 140 -15.74 1.83 -3.39
CA PRO A 140 -15.51 3.27 -3.49
C PRO A 140 -14.48 3.61 -4.59
N PRO A 141 -14.31 4.89 -4.97
CA PRO A 141 -13.18 5.31 -5.79
C PRO A 141 -11.85 4.80 -5.23
N LEU A 142 -10.93 4.38 -6.12
CA LEU A 142 -9.68 3.74 -5.76
C LEU A 142 -8.46 4.56 -6.17
N ALA A 143 -7.47 4.64 -5.28
CA ALA A 143 -6.08 4.96 -5.60
C ALA A 143 -5.23 3.73 -5.25
N ILE A 144 -4.53 3.17 -6.22
CA ILE A 144 -3.86 1.87 -6.12
C ILE A 144 -2.37 2.05 -6.35
N MET A 145 -1.54 1.67 -5.38
CA MET A 145 -0.14 1.40 -5.63
C MET A 145 -0.01 -0.02 -6.18
N GLY A 146 0.50 -0.16 -7.40
CA GLY A 146 0.71 -1.49 -7.95
C GLY A 146 0.78 -1.54 -9.47
N GLY A 147 1.17 -2.71 -9.93
CA GLY A 147 1.34 -2.99 -11.33
C GLY A 147 2.62 -2.43 -11.94
N LYS A 148 2.90 -2.91 -13.14
CA LYS A 148 3.99 -2.44 -14.00
C LYS A 148 3.46 -2.40 -15.43
N LEU A 149 3.34 -1.20 -15.97
CA LEU A 149 2.64 -0.95 -17.24
C LEU A 149 3.59 -0.81 -18.43
N THR A 150 4.91 -0.87 -18.18
CA THR A 150 5.96 -0.77 -19.21
C THR A 150 7.03 -1.85 -18.97
N ASP A 151 7.86 -2.11 -20.00
CA ASP A 151 8.97 -3.07 -19.89
C ASP A 151 10.22 -2.48 -19.21
N VAL A 152 10.16 -1.25 -18.75
CA VAL A 152 11.28 -0.59 -18.05
C VAL A 152 11.62 -1.34 -16.78
N VAL A 153 12.89 -1.65 -16.58
CA VAL A 153 13.43 -2.20 -15.33
C VAL A 153 14.30 -1.13 -14.68
N LEU A 154 13.93 -0.70 -13.49
CA LEU A 154 14.66 0.28 -12.69
C LEU A 154 15.46 -0.44 -11.59
N PRO A 155 16.55 0.17 -11.08
CA PRO A 155 17.27 -0.36 -9.94
C PRO A 155 16.34 -0.59 -8.73
N GLY A 156 16.39 -1.79 -8.16
CA GLY A 156 15.51 -2.21 -7.06
C GLY A 156 14.30 -3.05 -7.50
N MET A 157 13.93 -3.03 -8.77
CA MET A 157 12.91 -3.95 -9.28
C MET A 157 13.46 -5.38 -9.36
N ILE A 158 12.63 -6.35 -9.00
CA ILE A 158 12.95 -7.78 -9.11
C ILE A 158 12.71 -8.21 -10.55
N GLU A 159 13.75 -8.74 -11.19
CA GLU A 159 13.63 -9.26 -12.55
C GLU A 159 12.64 -10.44 -12.61
N GLY A 160 11.76 -10.45 -13.60
CA GLY A 160 10.76 -11.50 -13.79
C GLY A 160 9.49 -11.38 -12.93
N ILE A 161 9.43 -10.41 -12.01
CA ILE A 161 8.21 -10.05 -11.28
C ILE A 161 7.66 -8.75 -11.87
N SER A 162 6.36 -8.72 -12.15
CA SER A 162 5.72 -7.51 -12.69
C SER A 162 5.80 -6.36 -11.69
N GLU A 163 5.18 -6.54 -10.54
CA GLU A 163 5.22 -5.69 -9.37
C GLU A 163 4.70 -6.51 -8.19
N TRP A 164 5.15 -6.20 -6.95
CA TRP A 164 4.93 -7.07 -5.80
C TRP A 164 3.45 -7.22 -5.42
N ASN A 165 2.72 -6.14 -5.24
CA ASN A 165 1.32 -6.17 -4.80
C ASN A 165 0.44 -6.96 -5.77
N TRP A 166 0.60 -6.70 -7.07
CA TRP A 166 -0.16 -7.41 -8.11
C TRP A 166 0.33 -8.85 -8.29
N PHE A 167 1.65 -9.07 -8.19
CA PHE A 167 2.21 -10.42 -8.24
C PHE A 167 1.69 -11.30 -7.10
N CYS A 168 1.49 -10.76 -5.90
CA CYS A 168 0.99 -11.53 -4.76
C CYS A 168 -0.41 -12.07 -4.97
N ASP A 169 -1.29 -11.35 -5.68
CA ASP A 169 -2.66 -11.82 -5.95
C ASP A 169 -3.21 -11.34 -7.30
N PRO A 170 -2.77 -11.95 -8.43
CA PRO A 170 -3.22 -11.54 -9.75
C PRO A 170 -4.73 -11.73 -9.98
N LEU A 171 -5.36 -12.70 -9.33
CA LEU A 171 -6.81 -12.91 -9.43
C LEU A 171 -7.59 -11.75 -8.80
N ALA A 172 -7.16 -11.27 -7.63
CA ALA A 172 -7.76 -10.10 -7.01
C ALA A 172 -7.61 -8.86 -7.89
N VAL A 173 -6.43 -8.68 -8.53
CA VAL A 173 -6.22 -7.59 -9.48
C VAL A 173 -7.17 -7.69 -10.66
N GLN A 174 -7.35 -8.88 -11.25
CA GLN A 174 -8.29 -9.11 -12.35
C GLN A 174 -9.72 -8.74 -11.95
N HIS A 175 -10.16 -9.12 -10.74
CA HIS A 175 -11.49 -8.78 -10.22
C HIS A 175 -11.65 -7.27 -10.05
N VAL A 176 -10.68 -6.60 -9.40
CA VAL A 176 -10.74 -5.15 -9.14
C VAL A 176 -10.68 -4.34 -10.43
N ILE A 177 -9.71 -4.60 -11.32
CA ILE A 177 -9.54 -3.85 -12.57
C ILE A 177 -10.66 -4.17 -13.58
N GLY A 178 -11.21 -5.38 -13.52
CA GLY A 178 -12.34 -5.81 -14.37
C GLY A 178 -13.70 -5.34 -13.89
N ALA A 179 -13.81 -4.86 -12.65
CA ALA A 179 -15.06 -4.38 -12.09
C ALA A 179 -15.57 -3.10 -12.79
N ALA A 180 -16.86 -2.86 -12.70
CA ALA A 180 -17.44 -1.60 -13.15
C ALA A 180 -17.19 -0.50 -12.09
N HIS A 181 -16.44 0.52 -12.46
CA HIS A 181 -16.15 1.66 -11.60
C HIS A 181 -16.92 2.90 -12.07
N GLY A 182 -17.51 3.64 -11.13
CA GLY A 182 -18.10 4.95 -11.44
C GLY A 182 -17.05 6.00 -11.81
N VAL A 183 -15.84 5.86 -11.26
CA VAL A 183 -14.65 6.67 -11.54
C VAL A 183 -13.50 5.69 -11.82
N LEU A 184 -12.70 5.94 -12.86
CA LEU A 184 -11.55 5.08 -13.19
C LEU A 184 -10.59 4.97 -11.98
N PRO A 185 -10.19 3.75 -11.57
CA PRO A 185 -9.15 3.56 -10.57
C PRO A 185 -7.88 4.31 -10.95
N ARG A 186 -7.32 5.08 -10.02
CA ARG A 186 -6.05 5.76 -10.18
C ARG A 186 -4.94 4.77 -9.82
N VAL A 187 -4.08 4.43 -10.78
CA VAL A 187 -3.00 3.45 -10.61
C VAL A 187 -1.66 4.14 -10.64
N ILE A 188 -0.83 3.90 -9.63
CA ILE A 188 0.53 4.43 -9.55
C ILE A 188 1.49 3.24 -9.68
N PRO A 189 2.03 2.97 -10.90
CA PRO A 189 2.77 1.75 -11.18
C PRO A 189 4.23 1.84 -10.72
N ALA A 190 4.86 0.67 -10.62
CA ALA A 190 6.22 0.51 -10.12
C ALA A 190 7.26 1.36 -10.86
N GLU A 191 7.20 1.44 -12.19
CA GLU A 191 8.13 2.22 -12.99
C GLU A 191 8.06 3.75 -12.74
N VAL A 192 7.01 4.21 -12.08
CA VAL A 192 6.87 5.59 -11.61
C VAL A 192 7.36 5.70 -10.16
N THR A 193 6.90 4.82 -9.28
CA THR A 193 7.21 4.89 -7.85
C THR A 193 8.67 4.58 -7.53
N PHE A 194 9.34 3.67 -8.24
CA PHE A 194 10.77 3.37 -8.08
C PHE A 194 11.70 4.56 -8.40
N ARG A 195 11.18 5.61 -8.98
CA ARG A 195 11.94 6.85 -9.22
C ARG A 195 11.96 7.78 -8.01
N THR A 196 11.22 7.44 -6.96
CA THR A 196 11.05 8.25 -5.75
C THR A 196 11.69 7.56 -4.54
N ALA A 197 12.40 8.31 -3.71
CA ALA A 197 12.97 7.81 -2.47
C ALA A 197 13.32 8.95 -1.50
N LEU A 198 13.40 8.61 -0.20
CA LEU A 198 14.08 9.45 0.77
C LEU A 198 15.59 9.34 0.58
N GLU A 199 16.28 10.46 0.79
CA GLU A 199 17.72 10.52 0.95
C GLU A 199 18.12 10.28 2.42
N GLU A 200 19.38 9.94 2.65
CA GLU A 200 19.89 9.68 4.01
C GLU A 200 19.64 10.87 4.95
N GLY A 201 19.84 12.10 4.47
CA GLY A 201 19.58 13.33 5.23
C GLY A 201 18.10 13.52 5.62
N ASP A 202 17.16 12.97 4.87
CA ASP A 202 15.73 13.06 5.19
C ASP A 202 15.38 12.20 6.40
N VAL A 203 15.96 10.99 6.50
CA VAL A 203 15.77 10.11 7.67
C VAL A 203 16.34 10.77 8.94
N GLU A 204 17.48 11.45 8.83
CA GLU A 204 18.05 12.21 9.96
C GLU A 204 17.17 13.41 10.35
N ARG A 205 16.55 14.07 9.39
CA ARG A 205 15.58 15.15 9.67
C ARG A 205 14.35 14.62 10.41
N LEU A 206 13.79 13.46 9.96
CA LEU A 206 12.68 12.81 10.67
C LEU A 206 13.07 12.45 12.12
N ALA A 207 14.29 11.99 12.35
CA ALA A 207 14.79 11.68 13.69
C ALA A 207 14.88 12.90 14.62
N GLY A 208 14.96 14.10 14.07
CA GLY A 208 14.92 15.37 14.80
C GLY A 208 13.52 15.90 15.10
N GLY A 209 12.49 15.33 14.51
CA GLY A 209 11.10 15.78 14.61
C GLY A 209 10.40 15.37 15.91
N ASP A 210 9.07 15.36 15.87
CA ASP A 210 8.22 14.94 17.00
C ASP A 210 8.17 13.41 17.17
N ALA A 211 7.25 12.91 18.00
CA ALA A 211 7.14 11.48 18.31
C ALA A 211 6.86 10.63 17.05
N LEU A 212 5.95 11.07 16.18
CA LEU A 212 5.62 10.33 14.96
C LEU A 212 6.79 10.35 13.96
N ALA A 213 7.39 11.51 13.71
CA ALA A 213 8.55 11.62 12.82
C ALA A 213 9.73 10.77 13.30
N LYS A 214 10.02 10.77 14.62
CA LYS A 214 11.04 9.91 15.22
C LYS A 214 10.72 8.43 15.03
N GLN A 215 9.45 8.02 15.18
CA GLN A 215 9.04 6.65 14.94
C GLN A 215 9.26 6.25 13.49
N LEU A 216 8.91 7.12 12.53
CA LEU A 216 9.17 6.87 11.10
C LEU A 216 10.67 6.71 10.83
N ALA A 217 11.52 7.55 11.43
CA ALA A 217 12.98 7.41 11.29
C ALA A 217 13.48 6.05 11.82
N VAL A 218 12.94 5.55 12.93
CA VAL A 218 13.27 4.21 13.45
C VAL A 218 12.90 3.14 12.43
N LEU A 219 11.68 3.17 11.88
CA LEU A 219 11.22 2.20 10.89
C LEU A 219 12.03 2.26 9.60
N CYS A 220 12.34 3.46 9.08
CA CYS A 220 13.20 3.64 7.91
C CYS A 220 14.59 3.00 8.13
N ARG A 221 15.21 3.20 9.29
CA ARG A 221 16.52 2.61 9.60
C ARG A 221 16.44 1.09 9.67
N ARG A 222 15.38 0.51 10.26
CA ARG A 222 15.16 -0.94 10.30
C ARG A 222 14.98 -1.53 8.90
N TRP A 223 14.21 -0.88 8.06
CA TRP A 223 14.05 -1.29 6.67
C TRP A 223 15.37 -1.25 5.89
N LEU A 224 16.14 -0.17 6.01
CA LEU A 224 17.45 -0.06 5.38
C LEU A 224 18.45 -1.12 5.89
N GLU A 225 18.39 -1.47 7.17
CA GLU A 225 19.19 -2.54 7.77
C GLU A 225 18.81 -3.92 7.19
N PHE A 226 17.50 -4.19 7.09
CA PHE A 226 17.00 -5.41 6.45
C PHE A 226 17.45 -5.53 4.99
N LEU A 227 17.31 -4.47 4.19
CA LEU A 227 17.75 -4.46 2.79
C LEU A 227 19.25 -4.71 2.65
N ARG A 228 20.10 -4.13 3.50
CA ARG A 228 21.54 -4.39 3.48
C ARG A 228 21.88 -5.85 3.73
N GLY A 229 21.08 -6.52 4.56
CA GLY A 229 21.29 -7.95 4.89
C GLY A 229 20.76 -8.92 3.84
N HIS A 230 19.77 -8.54 3.03
CA HIS A 230 18.99 -9.49 2.24
C HIS A 230 18.99 -9.22 0.73
N SER A 231 19.06 -7.98 0.29
CA SER A 231 18.89 -7.67 -1.13
C SER A 231 20.15 -7.69 -1.96
N GLY A 232 21.34 -7.72 -1.33
CA GLY A 232 22.61 -7.54 -2.03
C GLY A 232 22.74 -6.18 -2.74
N HIS A 233 21.79 -5.28 -2.55
CA HIS A 233 21.78 -3.96 -3.19
C HIS A 233 22.86 -3.08 -2.56
N PRO A 234 23.79 -2.51 -3.34
CA PRO A 234 24.92 -1.77 -2.80
C PRO A 234 24.51 -0.47 -2.07
N THR A 235 23.39 0.10 -2.43
CA THR A 235 22.85 1.33 -1.84
C THR A 235 21.34 1.20 -1.64
N PRO A 236 20.88 0.57 -0.54
CA PRO A 236 19.46 0.47 -0.27
C PRO A 236 18.85 1.86 -0.03
N ARG A 237 17.63 2.05 -0.50
CA ARG A 237 16.89 3.31 -0.42
C ARG A 237 15.53 3.08 0.20
N VAL A 238 15.00 4.09 0.88
CA VAL A 238 13.59 4.10 1.29
C VAL A 238 12.78 4.61 0.11
N ALA A 239 12.20 3.71 -0.65
CA ALA A 239 11.32 4.07 -1.74
C ALA A 239 10.03 4.71 -1.20
N LEU A 240 9.36 5.52 -2.02
CA LEU A 240 8.15 6.26 -1.65
C LEU A 240 6.96 5.78 -2.49
N HIS A 241 6.78 4.44 -2.59
CA HIS A 241 5.73 3.85 -3.42
C HIS A 241 4.34 4.31 -2.95
N ASP A 242 4.02 4.06 -1.71
CA ASP A 242 2.73 4.33 -1.11
C ASP A 242 2.52 5.80 -0.75
N PRO A 243 3.54 6.52 -0.22
CA PRO A 243 3.42 7.95 0.00
C PRO A 243 3.12 8.75 -1.28
N LEU A 244 3.68 8.36 -2.43
CA LEU A 244 3.33 8.95 -3.71
C LEU A 244 1.86 8.72 -4.05
N THR A 245 1.38 7.48 -3.85
CA THR A 245 -0.01 7.11 -4.14
C THR A 245 -1.00 7.89 -3.27
N ALA A 246 -0.64 8.17 -2.02
CA ALA A 246 -1.43 9.04 -1.14
C ALA A 246 -1.35 10.52 -1.56
N ALA A 247 -0.15 11.02 -1.86
CA ALA A 247 0.08 12.44 -2.15
C ALA A 247 -0.65 12.93 -3.41
N VAL A 248 -0.73 12.11 -4.47
CA VAL A 248 -1.44 12.48 -5.70
C VAL A 248 -2.96 12.63 -5.55
N LEU A 249 -3.52 12.22 -4.42
CA LEU A 249 -4.94 12.45 -4.12
C LEU A 249 -5.24 13.92 -3.81
N VAL A 250 -4.27 14.66 -3.29
CA VAL A 250 -4.39 16.08 -2.91
C VAL A 250 -3.50 16.99 -3.75
N GLU A 251 -2.39 16.47 -4.28
CA GLU A 251 -1.48 17.21 -5.15
C GLU A 251 -1.24 16.41 -6.44
N GLU A 252 -2.23 16.42 -7.32
CA GLU A 252 -2.19 15.63 -8.56
C GLU A 252 -1.06 16.06 -9.51
N THR A 253 -0.60 17.30 -9.41
CA THR A 253 0.48 17.85 -10.25
C THR A 253 1.84 17.19 -10.02
N LEU A 254 1.99 16.40 -8.95
CA LEU A 254 3.17 15.59 -8.69
C LEU A 254 3.40 14.51 -9.76
N CYS A 255 2.34 14.08 -10.45
CA CYS A 255 2.39 13.08 -11.51
C CYS A 255 1.73 13.56 -12.79
N SER A 256 2.19 13.02 -13.92
CA SER A 256 1.43 13.00 -15.17
C SER A 256 0.60 11.72 -15.23
N PHE A 257 -0.60 11.80 -15.82
CA PHE A 257 -1.51 10.66 -15.93
C PHE A 257 -1.97 10.44 -17.36
N SER A 258 -2.28 9.17 -17.69
CA SER A 258 -2.99 8.81 -18.92
C SER A 258 -4.06 7.76 -18.63
N GLU A 259 -5.18 7.87 -19.32
CA GLU A 259 -6.20 6.82 -19.30
C GLU A 259 -5.75 5.66 -20.21
N ARG A 260 -5.90 4.43 -19.69
CA ARG A 260 -5.47 3.22 -20.39
C ARG A 260 -6.50 2.12 -20.21
N ARG A 261 -6.61 1.26 -21.24
CA ARG A 261 -7.20 -0.05 -21.08
C ARG A 261 -6.09 -1.06 -20.88
N ILE A 262 -6.16 -1.77 -19.77
CA ILE A 262 -5.20 -2.81 -19.40
C ILE A 262 -5.91 -4.13 -19.12
N ARG A 263 -5.20 -5.23 -19.34
CA ARG A 263 -5.53 -6.58 -18.92
C ARG A 263 -4.36 -7.14 -18.11
N ILE A 264 -4.68 -7.95 -17.14
CA ILE A 264 -3.70 -8.59 -16.27
C ILE A 264 -3.80 -10.10 -16.45
N ASP A 265 -2.66 -10.78 -16.68
CA ASP A 265 -2.60 -12.23 -16.76
C ASP A 265 -2.45 -12.90 -15.37
N ASP A 266 -2.46 -14.24 -15.32
CA ASP A 266 -2.35 -15.02 -14.07
C ASP A 266 -0.97 -14.90 -13.40
N ARG A 267 0.02 -14.26 -14.04
CA ARG A 267 1.33 -13.94 -13.49
C ARG A 267 1.45 -12.48 -13.08
N ALA A 268 0.33 -11.74 -13.16
CA ALA A 268 0.26 -10.29 -12.94
C ALA A 268 1.02 -9.45 -13.98
N VAL A 269 1.29 -10.01 -15.17
CA VAL A 269 1.82 -9.22 -16.28
C VAL A 269 0.70 -8.36 -16.83
N THR A 270 0.99 -7.08 -16.99
CA THR A 270 0.03 -6.10 -17.51
C THR A 270 0.22 -5.93 -19.00
N GLU A 271 -0.85 -6.07 -19.76
CA GLU A 271 -0.90 -5.84 -21.19
C GLU A 271 -1.80 -4.65 -21.51
N SER A 272 -1.36 -3.78 -22.41
CA SER A 272 -2.22 -2.71 -22.95
C SER A 272 -3.12 -3.26 -24.03
N GLU A 273 -4.40 -2.91 -23.99
CA GLU A 273 -5.40 -3.34 -24.97
C GLU A 273 -6.08 -2.12 -25.62
N PRO A 274 -6.55 -2.25 -26.87
CA PRO A 274 -7.44 -1.25 -27.46
C PRO A 274 -8.82 -1.30 -26.78
N GLY A 275 -9.48 -0.15 -26.64
CA GLY A 275 -10.83 -0.06 -26.10
C GLY A 275 -11.01 1.06 -25.10
N THR A 276 -12.17 1.07 -24.43
CA THR A 276 -12.49 2.04 -23.39
C THR A 276 -11.58 1.84 -22.18
N ALA A 277 -10.96 2.90 -21.70
CA ALA A 277 -10.07 2.87 -20.55
C ALA A 277 -10.75 2.25 -19.31
N ASN A 278 -9.99 1.48 -18.53
CA ASN A 278 -10.41 0.91 -17.25
C ASN A 278 -9.55 1.38 -16.09
N VAL A 279 -8.46 2.13 -16.36
CA VAL A 279 -7.62 2.77 -15.34
C VAL A 279 -7.17 4.15 -15.80
N ARG A 280 -6.82 5.00 -14.84
CA ARG A 280 -6.08 6.24 -15.02
C ARG A 280 -4.72 6.08 -14.36
N ALA A 281 -3.68 5.84 -15.16
CA ALA A 281 -2.37 5.46 -14.70
C ALA A 281 -1.38 6.62 -14.68
N ALA A 282 -0.55 6.71 -13.64
CA ALA A 282 0.58 7.63 -13.62
C ALA A 282 1.63 7.19 -14.65
N THR A 283 2.26 8.18 -15.30
CA THR A 283 3.25 7.96 -16.37
C THR A 283 4.59 8.63 -16.07
N ASP A 284 4.57 9.65 -15.23
CA ASP A 284 5.75 10.40 -14.81
C ASP A 284 5.56 10.98 -13.42
N VAL A 285 6.67 11.35 -12.75
CA VAL A 285 6.67 11.92 -11.39
C VAL A 285 7.75 12.99 -11.23
N ASP A 286 7.42 14.11 -10.57
CA ASP A 286 8.41 15.01 -10.02
C ASP A 286 8.86 14.52 -8.63
N ALA A 287 9.89 13.68 -8.63
CA ALA A 287 10.40 13.04 -7.42
C ALA A 287 10.92 14.05 -6.38
N LYS A 288 11.47 15.20 -6.84
CA LYS A 288 11.94 16.25 -5.93
C LYS A 288 10.78 16.98 -5.28
N ALA A 289 9.79 17.39 -6.06
CA ALA A 289 8.58 18.03 -5.52
C ALA A 289 7.84 17.14 -4.56
N LEU A 290 7.69 15.83 -4.88
CA LEU A 290 7.11 14.84 -3.97
C LEU A 290 7.86 14.79 -2.63
N ARG A 291 9.17 14.61 -2.65
CA ARG A 291 9.98 14.53 -1.43
C ARG A 291 9.84 15.78 -0.57
N ASP A 292 9.93 16.95 -1.18
CA ASP A 292 9.81 18.23 -0.49
C ASP A 292 8.39 18.37 0.13
N HIS A 293 7.35 17.97 -0.58
CA HIS A 293 5.94 17.95 -0.13
C HIS A 293 5.73 17.00 1.07
N LEU A 294 6.21 15.77 0.96
CA LEU A 294 6.10 14.77 2.03
C LEU A 294 6.87 15.19 3.29
N MET A 295 8.12 15.64 3.13
CA MET A 295 8.93 16.07 4.25
C MET A 295 8.34 17.28 4.98
N LYS A 296 7.68 18.19 4.28
CA LYS A 296 6.95 19.31 4.89
C LYS A 296 5.75 18.85 5.70
N THR A 297 5.11 17.77 5.29
CA THR A 297 3.93 17.21 5.99
C THR A 297 4.34 16.37 7.19
N TRP A 298 5.44 15.63 7.10
CA TRP A 298 5.92 14.78 8.20
C TRP A 298 6.63 15.54 9.32
N LEU A 299 7.16 16.76 9.10
CA LEU A 299 7.86 17.60 10.05
C LEU A 299 7.05 18.82 10.51
#